data_f7a4808cf95b637c07aeea6fb15a480b
#
_entry.id   f7a4808cf95b637c07aeea6fb15a480b
#
_cell.length_a   1.000
_cell.length_b   1.000
_cell.length_c   1.000
_cell.angle_alpha   90.00
_cell.angle_beta   90.00
_cell.angle_gamma   90.00
#
_symmetry.space_group_name_H-M   'P 1'
#
loop_
_entity.id
_entity.type
_entity.pdbx_description
1 polymer ?
#
loop_
_entity_poly.entity_id
_entity_poly.type
_entity_poly.pdbx_seq_one_letter_code
_entity_poly.pdbx_strand_id
1 'polypeptide(L)'
;MQQNKVDLPPVRASGALLSLAGVGKVFSNGVTALDNVDLAIGEGDFVSLLGPSGCGKSTALRIIAGLSLPTSGTLEWRGGSFDRSGIGFVFQEPTLLPWASVFDNVWLPLRLRGVSKAKAAPAIMEMLSRVHLDGFAEAVPRELSGGMKMRVSIARALVTKPRLLLMDEPFAALDEITRFRLNDDLLSLWRDERFTAIFVTHSVFESVFLSSRIVVMAARPGRVFEELAVEAAYPRDEAFRTSPDYAALCRRASDVLSAAMQANGGGRDDGH
;
A
#
# COMPACT_ATOMS: atom_id res chain seq x y z
N MET A 1 32.36 -1.08 7.64
CA MET A 1 31.15 -0.47 8.20
C MET A 1 30.15 -1.57 8.45
N GLN A 2 29.91 -1.92 9.73
CA GLN A 2 28.94 -2.95 10.10
C GLN A 2 27.53 -2.38 9.91
N GLN A 3 26.78 -2.91 8.93
CA GLN A 3 25.36 -2.60 8.77
C GLN A 3 24.61 -3.23 9.96
N ASN A 4 23.98 -2.37 10.77
CA ASN A 4 23.06 -2.82 11.81
C ASN A 4 21.89 -3.58 11.17
N LYS A 5 21.89 -4.90 11.28
CA LYS A 5 20.70 -5.72 11.04
C LYS A 5 19.63 -5.32 12.05
N VAL A 6 18.55 -4.73 11.58
CA VAL A 6 17.39 -4.48 12.42
C VAL A 6 16.46 -5.68 12.27
N ASP A 7 16.52 -6.59 13.24
CA ASP A 7 15.53 -7.66 13.37
C ASP A 7 14.18 -7.03 13.81
N LEU A 8 13.21 -6.99 12.92
CA LEU A 8 11.84 -6.63 13.24
C LEU A 8 11.10 -7.92 13.63
N PRO A 9 10.57 -8.02 14.86
CA PRO A 9 9.82 -9.19 15.29
C PRO A 9 8.47 -9.27 14.54
N PRO A 10 7.92 -10.49 14.33
CA PRO A 10 6.58 -10.65 13.78
C PRO A 10 5.55 -10.03 14.73
N VAL A 11 4.70 -9.16 14.22
CA VAL A 11 3.67 -8.47 15.01
C VAL A 11 2.57 -9.46 15.38
N ARG A 12 2.41 -9.70 16.68
CA ARG A 12 1.28 -10.45 17.24
C ARG A 12 0.12 -9.48 17.53
N ALA A 13 -1.11 -9.97 17.50
CA ALA A 13 -2.39 -9.25 17.63
C ALA A 13 -2.52 -8.28 18.83
N SER A 14 -1.65 -8.31 19.83
CA SER A 14 -1.69 -7.42 21.00
C SER A 14 -1.23 -5.97 20.74
N GLY A 15 -0.80 -5.64 19.53
CA GLY A 15 -0.31 -4.32 19.12
C GLY A 15 -0.91 -3.81 17.82
N ALA A 16 -2.06 -4.31 17.37
CA ALA A 16 -2.67 -3.89 16.11
C ALA A 16 -2.99 -2.39 16.11
N LEU A 17 -2.59 -1.68 15.03
CA LEU A 17 -2.99 -0.30 14.76
C LEU A 17 -4.46 -0.25 14.36
N LEU A 18 -4.88 -1.22 13.53
CA LEU A 18 -6.28 -1.39 13.13
C LEU A 18 -6.61 -2.87 12.97
N SER A 19 -7.90 -3.21 13.10
CA SER A 19 -8.44 -4.53 12.82
C SER A 19 -9.77 -4.45 12.09
N LEU A 20 -9.92 -5.31 11.10
CA LEU A 20 -11.20 -5.65 10.47
C LEU A 20 -11.70 -6.93 11.12
N ALA A 21 -12.94 -6.95 11.57
CA ALA A 21 -13.58 -8.13 12.16
C ALA A 21 -14.87 -8.43 11.40
N GLY A 22 -14.92 -9.55 10.68
CA GLY A 22 -16.06 -10.00 9.90
C GLY A 22 -16.54 -9.00 8.84
N VAL A 23 -15.64 -8.20 8.27
CA VAL A 23 -16.01 -7.10 7.37
C VAL A 23 -16.55 -7.64 6.06
N GLY A 24 -17.80 -7.26 5.75
CA GLY A 24 -18.47 -7.49 4.48
C GLY A 24 -18.84 -6.19 3.77
N LYS A 25 -18.90 -6.26 2.43
CA LYS A 25 -19.33 -5.16 1.59
C LYS A 25 -20.20 -5.64 0.44
N VAL A 26 -21.45 -5.24 0.46
CA VAL A 26 -22.40 -5.40 -0.65
C VAL A 26 -22.69 -4.02 -1.23
N PHE A 27 -22.53 -3.85 -2.54
CA PHE A 27 -22.88 -2.61 -3.22
C PHE A 27 -24.38 -2.55 -3.55
N SER A 28 -24.90 -1.36 -3.86
CA SER A 28 -26.32 -1.13 -4.16
C SER A 28 -26.84 -1.92 -5.37
N ASN A 29 -25.96 -2.36 -6.26
CA ASN A 29 -26.27 -3.23 -7.40
C ASN A 29 -26.28 -4.73 -7.04
N GLY A 30 -26.19 -5.10 -5.74
CA GLY A 30 -26.21 -6.47 -5.25
C GLY A 30 -24.85 -7.21 -5.32
N VAL A 31 -23.79 -6.58 -5.84
CA VAL A 31 -22.47 -7.20 -5.92
C VAL A 31 -21.84 -7.27 -4.53
N THR A 32 -21.53 -8.48 -4.05
CA THR A 32 -20.75 -8.72 -2.85
C THR A 32 -19.27 -8.59 -3.18
N ALA A 33 -18.66 -7.49 -2.73
CA ALA A 33 -17.24 -7.21 -2.96
C ALA A 33 -16.33 -7.84 -1.90
N LEU A 34 -16.79 -7.85 -0.64
CA LEU A 34 -16.08 -8.46 0.49
C LEU A 34 -17.06 -9.29 1.31
N ASP A 35 -16.59 -10.42 1.83
CA ASP A 35 -17.35 -11.32 2.68
C ASP A 35 -16.47 -11.84 3.81
N ASN A 36 -16.88 -11.54 5.05
CA ASN A 36 -16.24 -12.00 6.28
C ASN A 36 -14.71 -11.81 6.29
N VAL A 37 -14.26 -10.58 6.04
CA VAL A 37 -12.83 -10.27 6.04
C VAL A 37 -12.37 -9.97 7.45
N ASP A 38 -11.45 -10.80 7.95
CA ASP A 38 -10.70 -10.61 9.19
C ASP A 38 -9.26 -10.24 8.84
N LEU A 39 -8.77 -9.11 9.38
CA LEU A 39 -7.42 -8.62 9.11
C LEU A 39 -6.96 -7.72 10.25
N ALA A 40 -5.80 -8.00 10.83
CA ALA A 40 -5.17 -7.14 11.82
C ALA A 40 -3.86 -6.57 11.27
N ILE A 41 -3.64 -5.26 11.39
CA ILE A 41 -2.44 -4.55 10.93
C ILE A 41 -1.72 -3.97 12.14
N GLY A 42 -0.47 -4.32 12.33
CA GLY A 42 0.39 -3.79 13.40
C GLY A 42 0.94 -2.41 13.07
N GLU A 43 1.35 -1.68 14.12
CA GLU A 43 2.04 -0.40 13.94
C GLU A 43 3.44 -0.65 13.36
N GLY A 44 3.80 0.09 12.31
CA GLY A 44 5.07 -0.08 11.58
C GLY A 44 5.12 -1.27 10.61
N ASP A 45 4.03 -2.04 10.47
CA ASP A 45 3.95 -3.11 9.47
C ASP A 45 4.01 -2.57 8.03
N PHE A 46 4.64 -3.33 7.14
CA PHE A 46 4.42 -3.21 5.71
C PHE A 46 3.66 -4.46 5.24
N VAL A 47 2.37 -4.32 4.96
CA VAL A 47 1.50 -5.43 4.58
C VAL A 47 1.06 -5.29 3.13
N SER A 48 1.28 -6.32 2.31
CA SER A 48 0.71 -6.38 0.97
C SER A 48 -0.61 -7.15 0.95
N LEU A 49 -1.62 -6.58 0.27
CA LEU A 49 -2.81 -7.32 -0.15
C LEU A 49 -2.59 -7.82 -1.58
N LEU A 50 -2.36 -9.12 -1.73
CA LEU A 50 -2.10 -9.78 -2.99
C LEU A 50 -3.35 -10.55 -3.45
N GLY A 51 -3.70 -10.46 -4.72
CA GLY A 51 -4.84 -11.23 -5.25
C GLY A 51 -5.22 -10.78 -6.66
N PRO A 52 -6.08 -11.55 -7.35
CA PRO A 52 -6.52 -11.23 -8.70
C PRO A 52 -7.32 -9.93 -8.75
N SER A 53 -7.46 -9.38 -9.96
CA SER A 53 -8.31 -8.21 -10.16
C SER A 53 -9.75 -8.50 -9.76
N GLY A 54 -10.40 -7.55 -9.08
CA GLY A 54 -11.79 -7.69 -8.63
C GLY A 54 -11.98 -8.53 -7.36
N CYS A 55 -10.91 -8.94 -6.64
CA CYS A 55 -11.04 -9.64 -5.36
C CYS A 55 -11.29 -8.72 -4.14
N GLY A 56 -11.61 -7.45 -4.35
CA GLY A 56 -12.01 -6.56 -3.26
C GLY A 56 -10.89 -5.79 -2.55
N LYS A 57 -9.61 -5.89 -2.98
CA LYS A 57 -8.46 -5.20 -2.36
C LYS A 57 -8.69 -3.68 -2.22
N SER A 58 -9.02 -3.02 -3.33
CA SER A 58 -9.30 -1.56 -3.32
C SER A 58 -10.54 -1.22 -2.48
N THR A 59 -11.51 -2.14 -2.40
CA THR A 59 -12.69 -1.96 -1.53
C THR A 59 -12.28 -2.01 -0.06
N ALA A 60 -11.42 -2.95 0.33
CA ALA A 60 -10.86 -3.02 1.69
C ALA A 60 -10.08 -1.75 2.02
N LEU A 61 -9.20 -1.26 1.11
CA LEU A 61 -8.50 0.01 1.30
C LEU A 61 -9.44 1.19 1.51
N ARG A 62 -10.50 1.29 0.70
CA ARG A 62 -11.48 2.38 0.82
C ARG A 62 -12.25 2.32 2.13
N ILE A 63 -12.54 1.13 2.66
CA ILE A 63 -13.16 0.97 3.98
C ILE A 63 -12.18 1.42 5.07
N ILE A 64 -10.92 1.00 5.02
CA ILE A 64 -9.87 1.42 5.97
C ILE A 64 -9.67 2.94 5.92
N ALA A 65 -9.67 3.54 4.74
CA ALA A 65 -9.57 5.00 4.55
C ALA A 65 -10.83 5.76 5.03
N GLY A 66 -11.92 5.04 5.35
CA GLY A 66 -13.23 5.65 5.66
C GLY A 66 -13.91 6.32 4.48
N LEU A 67 -13.50 5.98 3.26
CA LEU A 67 -14.12 6.44 2.01
C LEU A 67 -15.34 5.59 1.63
N SER A 68 -15.52 4.42 2.25
CA SER A 68 -16.68 3.55 2.12
C SER A 68 -17.00 2.93 3.47
N LEU A 69 -18.28 2.75 3.77
CA LEU A 69 -18.70 2.03 4.98
C LEU A 69 -18.82 0.54 4.67
N PRO A 70 -18.46 -0.35 5.60
CA PRO A 70 -18.78 -1.77 5.49
C PRO A 70 -20.30 -1.97 5.58
N THR A 71 -20.80 -3.07 5.00
CA THR A 71 -22.21 -3.46 5.11
C THR A 71 -22.43 -4.34 6.36
N SER A 72 -21.41 -5.10 6.77
CA SER A 72 -21.37 -5.92 7.99
C SER A 72 -19.97 -5.91 8.59
N GLY A 73 -19.86 -6.38 9.83
CA GLY A 73 -18.60 -6.39 10.58
C GLY A 73 -18.16 -5.02 11.05
N THR A 74 -16.96 -4.93 11.62
CA THR A 74 -16.43 -3.71 12.23
C THR A 74 -15.03 -3.42 11.77
N LEU A 75 -14.68 -2.12 11.71
CA LEU A 75 -13.30 -1.62 11.61
C LEU A 75 -12.98 -0.93 12.93
N GLU A 76 -12.01 -1.46 13.63
CA GLU A 76 -11.57 -0.94 14.91
C GLU A 76 -10.16 -0.37 14.80
N TRP A 77 -9.95 0.75 15.49
CA TRP A 77 -8.65 1.42 15.57
C TRP A 77 -8.13 1.37 17.00
N ARG A 78 -6.85 1.20 17.17
CA ARG A 78 -6.21 1.28 18.49
C ARG A 78 -6.49 2.63 19.15
N GLY A 79 -7.11 2.58 20.33
CA GLY A 79 -7.52 3.80 21.07
C GLY A 79 -8.94 4.26 20.75
N GLY A 80 -9.74 3.49 20.02
CA GLY A 80 -11.18 3.67 19.83
C GLY A 80 -11.60 4.68 18.75
N SER A 81 -10.81 5.71 18.48
CA SER A 81 -11.03 6.63 17.36
C SER A 81 -9.72 6.92 16.65
N PHE A 82 -9.73 6.89 15.32
CA PHE A 82 -8.59 7.23 14.53
C PHE A 82 -8.84 8.54 13.79
N ASP A 83 -7.93 9.50 13.96
CA ASP A 83 -7.96 10.71 13.16
C ASP A 83 -7.55 10.38 11.72
N ARG A 84 -8.52 10.47 10.81
CA ARG A 84 -8.33 10.24 9.37
C ARG A 84 -7.26 11.14 8.75
N SER A 85 -6.93 12.25 9.40
CA SER A 85 -5.81 13.11 8.99
C SER A 85 -4.46 12.40 9.06
N GLY A 86 -4.37 11.31 9.85
CA GLY A 86 -3.21 10.43 9.94
C GLY A 86 -3.10 9.38 8.83
N ILE A 87 -3.97 9.42 7.80
CA ILE A 87 -3.90 8.51 6.64
C ILE A 87 -3.36 9.26 5.42
N GLY A 88 -2.31 8.70 4.80
CA GLY A 88 -1.90 9.03 3.45
C GLY A 88 -2.51 8.03 2.46
N PHE A 89 -2.96 8.49 1.29
CA PHE A 89 -3.51 7.62 0.25
C PHE A 89 -2.82 7.88 -1.09
N VAL A 90 -2.30 6.82 -1.71
CA VAL A 90 -1.74 6.83 -3.07
C VAL A 90 -2.63 5.95 -3.94
N PHE A 91 -3.23 6.56 -4.97
CA PHE A 91 -4.10 5.88 -5.93
C PHE A 91 -3.28 5.26 -7.06
N GLN A 92 -3.89 4.34 -7.80
CA GLN A 92 -3.32 3.72 -9.00
C GLN A 92 -2.93 4.77 -10.05
N GLU A 93 -3.79 5.78 -10.26
CA GLU A 93 -3.42 6.98 -10.99
C GLU A 93 -2.88 8.04 -10.03
N PRO A 94 -1.82 8.78 -10.36
CA PRO A 94 -1.23 9.79 -9.47
C PRO A 94 -2.17 10.90 -9.03
N THR A 95 -3.30 11.12 -9.75
CA THR A 95 -4.34 12.11 -9.42
C THR A 95 -3.80 13.50 -9.07
N LEU A 96 -2.78 13.95 -9.81
CA LEU A 96 -2.20 15.28 -9.61
C LEU A 96 -3.10 16.35 -10.18
N LEU A 97 -3.11 17.54 -9.55
CA LEU A 97 -3.75 18.74 -10.09
C LEU A 97 -2.98 19.18 -11.35
N PRO A 98 -3.55 19.09 -12.56
CA PRO A 98 -2.77 19.25 -13.79
C PRO A 98 -2.31 20.70 -14.05
N TRP A 99 -2.92 21.66 -13.37
CA TRP A 99 -2.60 23.10 -13.44
C TRP A 99 -1.66 23.58 -12.36
N ALA A 100 -1.36 22.73 -11.36
CA ALA A 100 -0.53 23.06 -10.22
C ALA A 100 0.88 22.52 -10.41
N SER A 101 1.90 23.22 -9.88
CA SER A 101 3.26 22.74 -9.88
C SER A 101 3.42 21.48 -9.00
N VAL A 102 4.54 20.78 -9.14
CA VAL A 102 4.93 19.68 -8.24
C VAL A 102 4.90 20.14 -6.79
N PHE A 103 5.48 21.30 -6.50
CA PHE A 103 5.46 21.90 -5.16
C PHE A 103 4.03 22.09 -4.64
N ASP A 104 3.16 22.69 -5.45
CA ASP A 104 1.78 22.98 -5.05
C ASP A 104 0.93 21.71 -4.91
N ASN A 105 1.21 20.66 -5.70
CA ASN A 105 0.61 19.35 -5.52
C ASN A 105 0.99 18.71 -4.19
N VAL A 106 2.28 18.78 -3.79
CA VAL A 106 2.75 18.24 -2.51
C VAL A 106 2.28 19.12 -1.35
N TRP A 107 2.17 20.43 -1.54
CA TRP A 107 1.65 21.35 -0.53
C TRP A 107 0.15 21.17 -0.25
N LEU A 108 -0.63 20.69 -1.19
CA LEU A 108 -2.09 20.61 -1.09
C LEU A 108 -2.61 20.06 0.24
N PRO A 109 -2.19 18.90 0.76
CA PRO A 109 -2.70 18.38 2.03
C PRO A 109 -2.30 19.25 3.23
N LEU A 110 -1.15 19.89 3.21
CA LEU A 110 -0.74 20.85 4.25
C LEU A 110 -1.55 22.14 4.18
N ARG A 111 -1.85 22.62 2.97
CA ARG A 111 -2.74 23.77 2.74
C ARG A 111 -4.12 23.52 3.31
N LEU A 112 -4.69 22.33 3.11
CA LEU A 112 -6.00 21.96 3.66
C LEU A 112 -6.02 21.94 5.19
N ARG A 113 -4.85 21.74 5.82
CA ARG A 113 -4.63 21.87 7.28
C ARG A 113 -4.30 23.31 7.73
N GLY A 114 -4.40 24.29 6.84
CA GLY A 114 -4.12 25.70 7.16
C GLY A 114 -2.63 26.07 7.23
N VAL A 115 -1.71 25.19 6.79
CA VAL A 115 -0.27 25.52 6.78
C VAL A 115 0.06 26.40 5.59
N SER A 116 0.63 27.58 5.84
CA SER A 116 1.03 28.50 4.76
C SER A 116 2.15 27.92 3.90
N LYS A 117 2.23 28.36 2.64
CA LYS A 117 3.24 27.92 1.66
C LYS A 117 4.67 28.11 2.19
N ALA A 118 4.95 29.28 2.77
CA ALA A 118 6.27 29.60 3.34
C ALA A 118 6.66 28.66 4.49
N LYS A 119 5.70 28.31 5.37
CA LYS A 119 5.93 27.39 6.49
C LYS A 119 6.13 25.95 6.02
N ALA A 120 5.45 25.56 4.95
CA ALA A 120 5.51 24.20 4.39
C ALA A 120 6.77 23.98 3.53
N ALA A 121 7.36 25.03 2.95
CA ALA A 121 8.41 24.93 1.94
C ALA A 121 9.61 24.04 2.37
N PRO A 122 10.19 24.15 3.56
CA PRO A 122 11.32 23.29 3.94
C PRO A 122 10.96 21.79 3.91
N ALA A 123 9.81 21.42 4.49
CA ALA A 123 9.36 20.01 4.52
C ALA A 123 9.02 19.48 3.12
N ILE A 124 8.46 20.31 2.25
CA ILE A 124 8.16 19.94 0.86
C ILE A 124 9.45 19.71 0.09
N MET A 125 10.43 20.63 0.17
CA MET A 125 11.69 20.49 -0.54
C MET A 125 12.49 19.27 -0.05
N GLU A 126 12.51 19.02 1.25
CA GLU A 126 13.09 17.80 1.83
C GLU A 126 12.41 16.54 1.27
N MET A 127 11.08 16.51 1.24
CA MET A 127 10.33 15.37 0.71
C MET A 127 10.57 15.17 -0.79
N LEU A 128 10.64 16.25 -1.58
CA LEU A 128 10.96 16.19 -3.01
C LEU A 128 12.36 15.62 -3.24
N SER A 129 13.34 15.99 -2.44
CA SER A 129 14.69 15.42 -2.50
C SER A 129 14.67 13.92 -2.18
N ARG A 130 13.94 13.50 -1.16
CA ARG A 130 13.82 12.08 -0.76
C ARG A 130 13.14 11.20 -1.81
N VAL A 131 12.29 11.77 -2.66
CA VAL A 131 11.68 11.04 -3.80
C VAL A 131 12.43 11.30 -5.12
N HIS A 132 13.65 11.86 -5.08
CA HIS A 132 14.49 12.15 -6.24
C HIS A 132 13.81 13.06 -7.28
N LEU A 133 13.17 14.11 -6.82
CA LEU A 133 12.55 15.16 -7.64
C LEU A 133 13.22 16.53 -7.43
N ASP A 134 14.51 16.54 -7.07
CA ASP A 134 15.32 17.75 -7.00
C ASP A 134 15.25 18.49 -8.34
N GLY A 135 15.01 19.79 -8.29
CA GLY A 135 14.92 20.63 -9.49
C GLY A 135 13.58 20.59 -10.23
N PHE A 136 12.62 19.76 -9.82
CA PHE A 136 11.30 19.67 -10.47
C PHE A 136 10.17 20.37 -9.71
N ALA A 137 10.48 21.14 -8.65
CA ALA A 137 9.47 21.76 -7.80
C ALA A 137 8.46 22.64 -8.56
N GLU A 138 8.93 23.37 -9.58
CA GLU A 138 8.12 24.30 -10.39
C GLU A 138 7.50 23.63 -11.63
N ALA A 139 7.90 22.38 -11.97
CA ALA A 139 7.36 21.66 -13.11
C ALA A 139 5.86 21.33 -12.89
N VAL A 140 5.10 21.25 -14.00
CA VAL A 140 3.71 20.83 -13.96
C VAL A 140 3.57 19.37 -14.41
N PRO A 141 2.47 18.67 -14.06
CA PRO A 141 2.34 17.23 -14.34
C PRO A 141 2.56 16.81 -15.79
N ARG A 142 2.23 17.64 -16.77
CA ARG A 142 2.45 17.35 -18.20
C ARG A 142 3.93 17.23 -18.59
N GLU A 143 4.83 17.80 -17.79
CA GLU A 143 6.28 17.83 -18.01
C GLU A 143 6.98 16.62 -17.35
N LEU A 144 6.24 15.78 -16.66
CA LEU A 144 6.75 14.65 -15.88
C LEU A 144 6.47 13.30 -16.56
N SER A 145 7.42 12.36 -16.42
CA SER A 145 7.17 10.95 -16.75
C SER A 145 6.15 10.31 -15.82
N GLY A 146 5.62 9.13 -16.17
CA GLY A 146 4.69 8.38 -15.32
C GLY A 146 5.26 8.08 -13.93
N GLY A 147 6.52 7.63 -13.86
CA GLY A 147 7.21 7.37 -12.60
C GLY A 147 7.42 8.65 -11.77
N MET A 148 7.77 9.76 -12.38
CA MET A 148 7.89 11.05 -11.69
C MET A 148 6.54 11.51 -11.12
N LYS A 149 5.45 11.37 -11.86
CA LYS A 149 4.09 11.67 -11.36
C LYS A 149 3.74 10.82 -10.14
N MET A 150 4.11 9.53 -10.15
CA MET A 150 3.88 8.65 -9.01
C MET A 150 4.74 9.07 -7.80
N ARG A 151 5.99 9.46 -8.00
CA ARG A 151 6.85 10.04 -6.93
C ARG A 151 6.23 11.28 -6.30
N VAL A 152 5.65 12.18 -7.10
CA VAL A 152 4.90 13.36 -6.58
C VAL A 152 3.69 12.92 -5.76
N SER A 153 2.95 11.90 -6.20
CA SER A 153 1.80 11.36 -5.45
C SER A 153 2.22 10.76 -4.10
N ILE A 154 3.33 10.02 -4.08
CA ILE A 154 3.91 9.47 -2.83
C ILE A 154 4.37 10.62 -1.91
N ALA A 155 5.11 11.59 -2.44
CA ALA A 155 5.56 12.77 -1.68
C ALA A 155 4.38 13.53 -1.08
N ARG A 156 3.31 13.75 -1.87
CA ARG A 156 2.06 14.38 -1.41
C ARG A 156 1.41 13.61 -0.26
N ALA A 157 1.41 12.29 -0.31
CA ALA A 157 0.85 11.46 0.76
C ALA A 157 1.72 11.48 2.03
N LEU A 158 3.05 11.49 1.88
CA LEU A 158 4.00 11.39 3.00
C LEU A 158 4.34 12.74 3.67
N VAL A 159 4.19 13.88 2.98
CA VAL A 159 4.55 15.21 3.53
C VAL A 159 3.78 15.57 4.82
N THR A 160 2.64 14.93 5.02
CA THR A 160 1.83 15.09 6.24
C THR A 160 2.27 14.18 7.39
N LYS A 161 3.31 13.36 7.20
CA LYS A 161 3.81 12.35 8.14
C LYS A 161 2.67 11.44 8.65
N PRO A 162 2.00 10.71 7.75
CA PRO A 162 0.88 9.86 8.13
C PRO A 162 1.35 8.68 9.00
N ARG A 163 0.49 8.20 9.91
CA ARG A 163 0.72 6.95 10.64
C ARG A 163 0.45 5.73 9.77
N LEU A 164 -0.46 5.86 8.80
CA LEU A 164 -0.84 4.80 7.86
C LEU A 164 -0.78 5.33 6.42
N LEU A 165 -0.03 4.65 5.57
CA LEU A 165 -0.01 4.87 4.13
C LEU A 165 -0.77 3.74 3.42
N LEU A 166 -1.80 4.11 2.69
CA LEU A 166 -2.59 3.20 1.84
C LEU A 166 -2.18 3.39 0.39
N MET A 167 -1.89 2.32 -0.32
CA MET A 167 -1.44 2.36 -1.71
C MET A 167 -2.23 1.35 -2.54
N ASP A 168 -2.98 1.84 -3.54
CA ASP A 168 -3.86 1.03 -4.39
C ASP A 168 -3.20 0.84 -5.77
N GLU A 169 -2.49 -0.26 -5.96
CA GLU A 169 -1.77 -0.64 -7.19
C GLU A 169 -0.89 0.49 -7.80
N PRO A 170 -0.06 1.20 -6.99
CA PRO A 170 0.55 2.45 -7.43
C PRO A 170 1.53 2.28 -8.60
N PHE A 171 2.07 1.08 -8.79
CA PHE A 171 3.09 0.83 -9.80
C PHE A 171 2.60 0.02 -11.01
N ALA A 172 1.29 -0.28 -11.09
CA ALA A 172 0.72 -1.15 -12.12
C ALA A 172 0.93 -0.65 -13.56
N ALA A 173 0.92 0.67 -13.76
CA ALA A 173 1.05 1.29 -15.09
C ALA A 173 2.50 1.64 -15.49
N LEU A 174 3.49 1.22 -14.71
CA LEU A 174 4.90 1.57 -14.92
C LEU A 174 5.68 0.42 -15.58
N ASP A 175 6.72 0.77 -16.34
CA ASP A 175 7.68 -0.20 -16.83
C ASP A 175 8.47 -0.86 -15.69
N GLU A 176 9.06 -2.02 -15.97
CA GLU A 176 9.70 -2.85 -14.95
C GLU A 176 10.88 -2.16 -14.26
N ILE A 177 11.72 -1.45 -15.00
CA ILE A 177 12.91 -0.76 -14.46
C ILE A 177 12.48 0.37 -13.53
N THR A 178 11.51 1.18 -13.95
CA THR A 178 10.95 2.26 -13.13
C THR A 178 10.28 1.70 -11.88
N ARG A 179 9.58 0.57 -12.00
CA ARG A 179 8.92 -0.12 -10.89
C ARG A 179 9.93 -0.60 -9.84
N PHE A 180 11.04 -1.22 -10.26
CA PHE A 180 12.08 -1.66 -9.32
C PHE A 180 12.68 -0.48 -8.54
N ARG A 181 12.99 0.62 -9.22
CA ARG A 181 13.51 1.83 -8.56
C ARG A 181 12.53 2.41 -7.56
N LEU A 182 11.24 2.46 -7.90
CA LEU A 182 10.21 2.97 -7.00
C LEU A 182 9.97 2.04 -5.80
N ASN A 183 10.12 0.73 -5.97
CA ASN A 183 10.10 -0.20 -4.85
C ASN A 183 11.26 0.04 -3.88
N ASP A 184 12.48 0.28 -4.39
CA ASP A 184 13.65 0.59 -3.58
C ASP A 184 13.48 1.89 -2.82
N ASP A 185 13.03 2.95 -3.52
CA ASP A 185 12.76 4.25 -2.92
C ASP A 185 11.69 4.17 -1.82
N LEU A 186 10.57 3.49 -2.11
CA LEU A 186 9.47 3.33 -1.15
C LEU A 186 9.92 2.56 0.09
N LEU A 187 10.71 1.50 -0.10
CA LEU A 187 11.24 0.71 1.01
C LEU A 187 12.23 1.51 1.87
N SER A 188 13.06 2.35 1.24
CA SER A 188 13.94 3.27 1.94
C SER A 188 13.16 4.30 2.77
N LEU A 189 12.14 4.92 2.16
CA LEU A 189 11.25 5.87 2.85
C LEU A 189 10.55 5.22 4.05
N TRP A 190 10.02 4.00 3.88
CA TRP A 190 9.36 3.26 4.96
C TRP A 190 10.31 2.94 6.10
N ARG A 191 11.53 2.50 5.80
CA ARG A 191 12.55 2.20 6.80
C ARG A 191 12.91 3.43 7.64
N ASP A 192 13.03 4.59 6.99
CA ASP A 192 13.45 5.82 7.65
C ASP A 192 12.32 6.46 8.47
N GLU A 193 11.09 6.47 7.94
CA GLU A 193 9.93 7.14 8.56
C GLU A 193 9.10 6.22 9.47
N ARG A 194 9.22 4.90 9.32
CA ARG A 194 8.52 3.90 10.14
C ARG A 194 7.00 4.03 10.16
N PHE A 195 6.38 4.51 9.08
CA PHE A 195 4.94 4.50 8.94
C PHE A 195 4.40 3.07 8.74
N THR A 196 3.15 2.83 9.08
CA THR A 196 2.46 1.59 8.72
C THR A 196 2.04 1.67 7.25
N ALA A 197 2.21 0.60 6.47
CA ALA A 197 1.85 0.58 5.05
C ALA A 197 0.92 -0.58 4.73
N ILE A 198 -0.14 -0.31 3.95
CA ILE A 198 -0.94 -1.32 3.27
C ILE A 198 -0.81 -1.08 1.76
N PHE A 199 -0.24 -2.06 1.07
CA PHE A 199 0.10 -2.00 -0.34
C PHE A 199 -0.71 -3.02 -1.13
N VAL A 200 -1.59 -2.54 -1.99
CA VAL A 200 -2.35 -3.41 -2.90
C VAL A 200 -1.55 -3.63 -4.17
N THR A 201 -1.40 -4.88 -4.55
CA THR A 201 -0.75 -5.27 -5.80
C THR A 201 -1.30 -6.61 -6.30
N HIS A 202 -1.11 -6.87 -7.59
CA HIS A 202 -1.26 -8.18 -8.20
C HIS A 202 0.10 -8.85 -8.49
N SER A 203 1.21 -8.17 -8.15
CA SER A 203 2.56 -8.68 -8.37
C SER A 203 3.09 -9.40 -7.13
N VAL A 204 3.37 -10.69 -7.29
CA VAL A 204 4.05 -11.49 -6.27
C VAL A 204 5.42 -10.90 -5.94
N PHE A 205 6.16 -10.46 -6.95
CA PHE A 205 7.51 -9.91 -6.79
C PHE A 205 7.51 -8.64 -5.93
N GLU A 206 6.58 -7.71 -6.15
CA GLU A 206 6.44 -6.51 -5.32
C GLU A 206 6.07 -6.88 -3.89
N SER A 207 5.09 -7.78 -3.71
CA SER A 207 4.61 -8.17 -2.39
C SER A 207 5.70 -8.80 -1.54
N VAL A 208 6.53 -9.67 -2.12
CA VAL A 208 7.67 -10.30 -1.41
C VAL A 208 8.78 -9.29 -1.13
N PHE A 209 9.07 -8.39 -2.08
CA PHE A 209 10.15 -7.43 -1.90
C PHE A 209 9.85 -6.38 -0.82
N LEU A 210 8.63 -5.85 -0.80
CA LEU A 210 8.27 -4.72 0.06
C LEU A 210 7.83 -5.17 1.47
N SER A 211 7.11 -6.29 1.59
CA SER A 211 6.29 -6.54 2.76
C SER A 211 6.97 -7.43 3.81
N SER A 212 6.63 -7.18 5.07
CA SER A 212 6.88 -8.12 6.16
C SER A 212 5.84 -9.26 6.19
N ARG A 213 4.65 -8.99 5.62
CA ARG A 213 3.53 -9.92 5.57
C ARG A 213 2.70 -9.72 4.30
N ILE A 214 2.29 -10.82 3.68
CA ILE A 214 1.44 -10.85 2.49
C ILE A 214 0.11 -11.48 2.87
N VAL A 215 -0.99 -10.77 2.63
CA VAL A 215 -2.36 -11.25 2.77
C VAL A 215 -2.87 -11.60 1.39
N VAL A 216 -3.01 -12.88 1.11
CA VAL A 216 -3.55 -13.37 -0.17
C VAL A 216 -5.06 -13.36 -0.11
N MET A 217 -5.69 -12.69 -1.06
CA MET A 217 -7.14 -12.57 -1.15
C MET A 217 -7.70 -13.44 -2.30
N ALA A 218 -8.74 -14.21 -1.99
CA ALA A 218 -9.57 -14.87 -2.98
C ALA A 218 -10.65 -13.91 -3.51
N ALA A 219 -11.19 -14.18 -4.70
CA ALA A 219 -12.22 -13.34 -5.33
C ALA A 219 -13.64 -13.99 -5.26
N ARG A 220 -14.67 -13.17 -5.42
CA ARG A 220 -16.09 -13.53 -5.68
C ARG A 220 -16.75 -14.45 -4.65
N PRO A 221 -16.96 -14.00 -3.42
CA PRO A 221 -16.62 -12.69 -2.87
C PRO A 221 -15.18 -12.59 -2.40
N GLY A 222 -14.69 -11.37 -2.21
CA GLY A 222 -13.37 -11.10 -1.65
C GLY A 222 -13.28 -11.55 -0.21
N ARG A 223 -12.32 -12.41 0.09
CA ARG A 223 -12.02 -12.91 1.45
C ARG A 223 -10.53 -13.12 1.62
N VAL A 224 -10.06 -13.10 2.84
CA VAL A 224 -8.68 -13.52 3.15
C VAL A 224 -8.60 -15.03 2.92
N PHE A 225 -7.66 -15.45 2.08
CA PHE A 225 -7.41 -16.86 1.77
C PHE A 225 -6.30 -17.41 2.68
N GLU A 226 -5.17 -16.71 2.72
CA GLU A 226 -4.02 -17.08 3.55
C GLU A 226 -3.15 -15.86 3.84
N GLU A 227 -2.48 -15.87 4.98
CA GLU A 227 -1.45 -14.88 5.34
C GLU A 227 -0.07 -15.53 5.34
N LEU A 228 0.88 -14.90 4.65
CA LEU A 228 2.27 -15.35 4.54
C LEU A 228 3.20 -14.35 5.24
N ALA A 229 3.97 -14.81 6.21
CA ALA A 229 5.10 -14.04 6.73
C ALA A 229 6.26 -14.05 5.71
N VAL A 230 6.87 -12.90 5.49
CA VAL A 230 8.08 -12.74 4.67
C VAL A 230 9.27 -12.59 5.62
N GLU A 231 9.85 -13.73 5.99
CA GLU A 231 10.98 -13.82 6.93
C GLU A 231 12.30 -13.49 6.23
N ALA A 232 12.41 -12.24 5.75
CA ALA A 232 13.63 -11.71 5.14
C ALA A 232 13.99 -10.39 5.80
N ALA A 233 15.25 -10.26 6.19
CA ALA A 233 15.76 -9.07 6.86
C ALA A 233 15.74 -7.84 5.95
N TYR A 234 15.65 -6.65 6.53
CA TYR A 234 15.87 -5.37 5.86
C TYR A 234 17.30 -4.88 6.15
N PRO A 235 17.95 -4.10 5.26
CA PRO A 235 17.43 -3.63 3.98
C PRO A 235 17.37 -4.74 2.93
N ARG A 236 16.38 -4.67 2.04
CA ARG A 236 16.28 -5.51 0.85
C ARG A 236 16.74 -4.70 -0.35
N ASP A 237 17.65 -5.25 -1.11
CA ASP A 237 18.33 -4.61 -2.22
C ASP A 237 18.36 -5.52 -3.47
N GLU A 238 19.17 -5.19 -4.45
CA GLU A 238 19.34 -5.97 -5.65
C GLU A 238 19.91 -7.38 -5.36
N ALA A 239 20.79 -7.51 -4.35
CA ALA A 239 21.32 -8.81 -3.96
C ALA A 239 20.22 -9.71 -3.38
N PHE A 240 19.27 -9.14 -2.62
CA PHE A 240 18.09 -9.88 -2.18
C PHE A 240 17.22 -10.32 -3.36
N ARG A 241 16.95 -9.45 -4.34
CA ARG A 241 16.13 -9.79 -5.53
C ARG A 241 16.69 -10.96 -6.33
N THR A 242 18.00 -11.13 -6.34
CA THR A 242 18.70 -12.20 -7.08
C THR A 242 18.99 -13.43 -6.21
N SER A 243 18.58 -13.44 -4.94
CA SER A 243 18.86 -14.52 -3.99
C SER A 243 17.94 -15.73 -4.17
N PRO A 244 18.42 -16.95 -3.83
CA PRO A 244 17.57 -18.13 -3.76
C PRO A 244 16.38 -17.99 -2.78
N ASP A 245 16.58 -17.28 -1.67
CA ASP A 245 15.55 -17.04 -0.66
C ASP A 245 14.39 -16.21 -1.22
N TYR A 246 14.70 -15.14 -1.96
CA TYR A 246 13.67 -14.37 -2.65
C TYR A 246 12.89 -15.21 -3.66
N ALA A 247 13.58 -16.02 -4.46
CA ALA A 247 12.94 -16.91 -5.42
C ALA A 247 12.04 -17.95 -4.73
N ALA A 248 12.45 -18.50 -3.59
CA ALA A 248 11.66 -19.44 -2.81
C ALA A 248 10.40 -18.78 -2.21
N LEU A 249 10.53 -17.57 -1.67
CA LEU A 249 9.41 -16.78 -1.15
C LEU A 249 8.41 -16.42 -2.27
N CYS A 250 8.90 -15.99 -3.43
CA CYS A 250 8.05 -15.70 -4.59
C CYS A 250 7.30 -16.96 -5.07
N ARG A 251 7.95 -18.12 -5.10
CA ARG A 251 7.31 -19.38 -5.45
C ARG A 251 6.19 -19.70 -4.47
N ARG A 252 6.46 -19.65 -3.17
CA ARG A 252 5.45 -19.90 -2.13
C ARG A 252 4.25 -18.96 -2.26
N ALA A 253 4.48 -17.66 -2.45
CA ALA A 253 3.41 -16.69 -2.64
C ALA A 253 2.61 -16.94 -3.95
N SER A 254 3.28 -17.39 -5.03
CA SER A 254 2.64 -17.78 -6.29
C SER A 254 1.77 -19.02 -6.13
N ASP A 255 2.23 -20.03 -5.39
CA ASP A 255 1.47 -21.26 -5.15
C ASP A 255 0.18 -20.96 -4.37
N VAL A 256 0.27 -20.15 -3.30
CA VAL A 256 -0.90 -19.74 -2.51
C VAL A 256 -1.86 -18.88 -3.35
N LEU A 257 -1.34 -17.95 -4.16
CA LEU A 257 -2.17 -17.14 -5.07
C LEU A 257 -2.90 -18.03 -6.08
N SER A 258 -2.23 -19.04 -6.64
CA SER A 258 -2.82 -19.99 -7.57
C SER A 258 -3.92 -20.80 -6.91
N ALA A 259 -3.70 -21.28 -5.67
CA ALA A 259 -4.72 -21.99 -4.89
C ALA A 259 -5.93 -21.08 -4.58
N ALA A 260 -5.71 -19.81 -4.23
CA ALA A 260 -6.77 -18.84 -4.00
C ALA A 260 -7.63 -18.59 -5.27
N MET A 261 -7.00 -18.61 -6.45
CA MET A 261 -7.70 -18.47 -7.74
C MET A 261 -8.51 -19.71 -8.08
N GLN A 262 -8.01 -20.91 -7.80
CA GLN A 262 -8.71 -22.19 -8.06
C GLN A 262 -9.90 -22.39 -7.12
N ALA A 263 -9.79 -21.99 -5.85
CA ALA A 263 -10.88 -22.07 -4.86
C ALA A 263 -12.15 -21.31 -5.29
N ASN A 264 -12.05 -20.43 -6.29
CA ASN A 264 -13.17 -19.69 -6.89
C ASN A 264 -13.73 -20.35 -8.15
N GLY A 265 -13.02 -21.31 -8.76
CA GLY A 265 -13.45 -22.01 -10.00
C GLY A 265 -14.37 -23.20 -9.75
N GLY A 266 -14.41 -23.74 -8.53
CA GLY A 266 -15.17 -24.96 -8.19
C GLY A 266 -16.68 -24.77 -7.99
N GLY A 267 -17.24 -23.58 -8.20
CA GLY A 267 -18.66 -23.27 -7.97
C GLY A 267 -19.52 -23.11 -9.23
N ARG A 268 -19.08 -23.58 -10.41
CA ARG A 268 -19.88 -23.53 -11.63
C ARG A 268 -19.74 -24.83 -12.42
N ASP A 269 -20.37 -25.87 -11.92
CA ASP A 269 -20.83 -27.00 -12.77
C ASP A 269 -21.91 -27.77 -12.01
N ASP A 270 -23.08 -27.16 -11.83
CA ASP A 270 -24.31 -27.85 -11.50
C ASP A 270 -25.46 -27.14 -12.22
N GLY A 271 -25.90 -27.74 -13.32
CA GLY A 271 -27.27 -27.56 -13.80
C GLY A 271 -27.45 -26.92 -15.17
N HIS A 272 -27.30 -27.71 -16.19
CA HIS A 272 -28.28 -27.69 -17.31
C HIS A 272 -28.63 -29.12 -17.69
#